data_9c21107016026f76986bc8056d32469e
#
_entry.id   9c21107016026f76986bc8056d32469e
#
_cell.length_a   1.000
_cell.length_b   1.000
_cell.length_c   1.000
_cell.angle_alpha   90.00
_cell.angle_beta   90.00
_cell.angle_gamma   90.00
#
_symmetry.space_group_name_H-M   'P 1'
#
loop_
_entity.id
_entity.type
_entity.pdbx_description
1 polymer ?
#
loop_
_entity_poly.entity_id
_entity_poly.type
_entity_poly.pdbx_seq_one_letter_code
_entity_poly.pdbx_strand_id
1 'polypeptide(L)'
;MKNLYLITIIFLLSSCQTLSSIQETLGFVEEDPNAPVKLDENYESFLDISWQKKIEKPLLDLSFFGENIESNIFFDINAGTIYNLNEKQLELIDADTGQLSEVFELETDRIISGVSVGYNSFFYVDADGIVYAHDANSGDLKWKKELEDVVLSKILITSTQAFLQTSSDVLYGMDLQTGETKWQKQAQAPLLSIRGTASPIIYEGLRVSGFSVGG
;
A
#
# COMPACT_ATOMS: atom_id res chain seq x y z
N MET A 1 -12.06 -18.95 -61.73
CA MET A 1 -12.77 -19.56 -60.58
C MET A 1 -11.99 -19.53 -59.26
N LYS A 2 -10.65 -19.69 -59.27
CA LYS A 2 -9.86 -19.68 -58.01
C LYS A 2 -9.86 -18.32 -57.28
N ASN A 3 -9.93 -17.20 -58.00
CA ASN A 3 -9.93 -15.84 -57.41
C ASN A 3 -11.30 -15.44 -56.81
N LEU A 4 -12.38 -16.09 -57.25
CA LEU A 4 -13.72 -15.80 -56.67
C LEU A 4 -13.89 -16.39 -55.30
N TYR A 5 -13.29 -17.54 -54.98
CA TYR A 5 -13.29 -18.16 -53.66
C TYR A 5 -12.46 -17.36 -52.66
N LEU A 6 -11.35 -16.76 -53.10
CA LEU A 6 -10.51 -15.94 -52.19
C LEU A 6 -11.24 -14.67 -51.73
N ILE A 7 -11.99 -14.02 -52.59
CA ILE A 7 -12.79 -12.84 -52.29
C ILE A 7 -13.91 -13.18 -51.30
N THR A 8 -14.56 -14.35 -51.48
CA THR A 8 -15.64 -14.80 -50.62
C THR A 8 -15.13 -15.13 -49.20
N ILE A 9 -13.91 -15.68 -49.07
CA ILE A 9 -13.30 -15.98 -47.75
C ILE A 9 -12.88 -14.69 -47.05
N ILE A 10 -12.39 -13.69 -47.74
CA ILE A 10 -12.03 -12.38 -47.15
C ILE A 10 -13.29 -11.66 -46.63
N PHE A 11 -14.42 -11.76 -47.34
CA PHE A 11 -15.70 -11.18 -46.87
C PHE A 11 -16.28 -11.87 -45.65
N LEU A 12 -16.03 -13.17 -45.44
CA LEU A 12 -16.47 -13.90 -44.25
C LEU A 12 -15.62 -13.64 -43.04
N LEU A 13 -14.37 -13.23 -43.18
CA LEU A 13 -13.48 -12.90 -42.07
C LEU A 13 -13.66 -11.47 -41.51
N SER A 14 -14.28 -10.57 -42.30
CA SER A 14 -14.55 -9.19 -41.86
C SER A 14 -15.92 -9.04 -41.15
N SER A 15 -16.73 -10.09 -41.06
CA SER A 15 -18.11 -9.99 -40.58
C SER A 15 -18.25 -9.98 -39.04
N CYS A 16 -17.20 -10.30 -38.27
CA CYS A 16 -17.30 -10.30 -36.82
C CYS A 16 -17.31 -8.88 -36.19
N GLN A 17 -16.70 -7.88 -36.85
CA GLN A 17 -16.69 -6.51 -36.33
C GLN A 17 -17.92 -5.69 -36.76
N THR A 18 -18.59 -6.07 -37.83
CA THR A 18 -19.81 -5.38 -38.29
C THR A 18 -21.07 -5.84 -37.57
N LEU A 19 -21.07 -7.03 -36.95
CA LEU A 19 -22.24 -7.49 -36.20
C LEU A 19 -22.43 -6.73 -34.86
N SER A 20 -21.34 -6.40 -34.17
CA SER A 20 -21.42 -5.65 -32.92
C SER A 20 -21.95 -4.22 -33.13
N SER A 21 -21.51 -3.54 -34.20
CA SER A 21 -21.99 -2.19 -34.52
C SER A 21 -23.45 -2.15 -34.97
N ILE A 22 -23.96 -3.23 -35.58
CA ILE A 22 -25.37 -3.35 -35.98
C ILE A 22 -26.27 -3.65 -34.76
N GLN A 23 -25.79 -4.42 -33.80
CA GLN A 23 -26.49 -4.68 -32.55
C GLN A 23 -26.66 -3.40 -31.69
N GLU A 24 -25.62 -2.56 -31.61
CA GLU A 24 -25.69 -1.24 -30.96
C GLU A 24 -26.69 -0.30 -31.65
N THR A 25 -26.71 -0.29 -33.00
CA THR A 25 -27.59 0.58 -33.77
C THR A 25 -29.06 0.14 -33.73
N LEU A 26 -29.34 -1.13 -33.50
CA LEU A 26 -30.70 -1.69 -33.42
C LEU A 26 -31.26 -1.76 -32.00
N GLY A 27 -30.51 -1.32 -30.97
CA GLY A 27 -31.00 -1.26 -29.59
C GLY A 27 -31.16 -2.63 -28.91
N PHE A 28 -30.59 -3.69 -29.47
CA PHE A 28 -30.58 -5.05 -28.89
C PHE A 28 -29.35 -5.29 -27.97
N VAL A 29 -28.84 -4.24 -27.34
CA VAL A 29 -27.85 -4.42 -26.26
C VAL A 29 -28.63 -4.79 -25.03
N GLU A 30 -28.59 -6.05 -24.61
CA GLU A 30 -28.99 -6.41 -23.25
C GLU A 30 -28.09 -5.61 -22.30
N GLU A 31 -28.68 -4.70 -21.52
CA GLU A 31 -27.96 -4.01 -20.47
C GLU A 31 -27.46 -5.07 -19.48
N ASP A 32 -26.14 -5.20 -19.37
CA ASP A 32 -25.53 -6.05 -18.35
C ASP A 32 -25.96 -5.49 -16.97
N PRO A 33 -26.75 -6.23 -16.18
CA PRO A 33 -27.21 -5.76 -14.88
C PRO A 33 -26.05 -5.53 -13.89
N ASN A 34 -24.85 -6.03 -14.21
CA ASN A 34 -23.63 -5.82 -13.42
C ASN A 34 -22.68 -4.79 -14.08
N ALA A 35 -23.07 -4.17 -15.19
CA ALA A 35 -22.24 -3.13 -15.79
C ALA A 35 -22.02 -1.99 -14.79
N PRO A 36 -20.78 -1.47 -14.68
CA PRO A 36 -20.53 -0.31 -13.82
C PRO A 36 -21.44 0.84 -14.22
N VAL A 37 -22.19 1.37 -13.26
CA VAL A 37 -23.03 2.56 -13.46
C VAL A 37 -22.10 3.70 -13.87
N LYS A 38 -22.36 4.31 -15.05
CA LYS A 38 -21.64 5.52 -15.43
C LYS A 38 -21.99 6.61 -14.41
N LEU A 39 -20.94 7.18 -13.81
CA LEU A 39 -21.12 8.35 -12.96
C LEU A 39 -21.69 9.50 -13.81
N ASP A 40 -22.65 10.22 -13.26
CA ASP A 40 -23.19 11.43 -13.89
C ASP A 40 -22.06 12.46 -14.02
N GLU A 41 -21.78 12.92 -15.23
CA GLU A 41 -20.72 13.91 -15.50
C GLU A 41 -21.04 15.28 -14.84
N ASN A 42 -22.28 15.48 -14.39
CA ASN A 42 -22.73 16.72 -13.74
C ASN A 42 -22.84 16.59 -12.21
N TYR A 43 -22.25 15.55 -11.58
CA TYR A 43 -22.30 15.49 -10.14
C TYR A 43 -21.44 16.63 -9.53
N GLU A 44 -22.03 17.39 -8.63
CA GLU A 44 -21.32 18.40 -7.86
C GLU A 44 -20.43 17.69 -6.83
N SER A 45 -19.14 17.99 -6.84
CA SER A 45 -18.22 17.49 -5.81
C SER A 45 -18.63 18.12 -4.47
N PHE A 46 -18.94 17.28 -3.49
CA PHE A 46 -19.15 17.72 -2.09
C PHE A 46 -17.84 17.95 -1.33
N LEU A 47 -16.71 17.69 -1.97
CA LEU A 47 -15.39 17.79 -1.36
C LEU A 47 -14.69 19.02 -1.93
N ASP A 48 -14.37 19.95 -1.06
CA ASP A 48 -13.50 21.08 -1.38
C ASP A 48 -12.04 20.70 -1.03
N ILE A 49 -11.11 21.09 -1.91
CA ILE A 49 -9.69 20.92 -1.65
C ILE A 49 -9.23 22.08 -0.74
N SER A 50 -8.99 21.79 0.53
CA SER A 50 -8.51 22.79 1.49
C SER A 50 -7.07 23.22 1.21
N TRP A 51 -6.23 22.26 0.82
CA TRP A 51 -4.85 22.49 0.44
C TRP A 51 -4.31 21.33 -0.41
N GLN A 52 -3.21 21.57 -1.11
CA GLN A 52 -2.54 20.57 -1.94
C GLN A 52 -1.02 20.71 -1.80
N LYS A 53 -0.34 19.62 -1.52
CA LYS A 53 1.12 19.53 -1.51
C LYS A 53 1.60 18.52 -2.55
N LYS A 54 2.56 18.92 -3.39
CA LYS A 54 3.24 17.99 -4.29
C LYS A 54 4.28 17.20 -3.47
N ILE A 55 4.12 15.89 -3.43
CA ILE A 55 5.10 14.99 -2.83
C ILE A 55 6.12 14.63 -3.91
N GLU A 56 7.40 14.87 -3.63
CA GLU A 56 8.49 14.36 -4.47
C GLU A 56 8.58 12.85 -4.26
N LYS A 57 8.85 12.12 -5.34
CA LYS A 57 8.86 10.65 -5.29
C LYS A 57 9.90 10.19 -4.27
N PRO A 58 9.52 9.37 -3.27
CA PRO A 58 10.52 8.72 -2.44
C PRO A 58 11.40 7.85 -3.32
N LEU A 59 12.72 7.91 -3.12
CA LEU A 59 13.75 7.21 -3.89
C LEU A 59 13.82 5.70 -3.53
N LEU A 60 12.69 5.01 -3.49
CA LEU A 60 12.71 3.56 -3.53
C LEU A 60 12.84 3.12 -4.99
N ASP A 61 14.07 3.05 -5.45
CA ASP A 61 14.39 2.41 -6.72
C ASP A 61 14.23 0.89 -6.58
N LEU A 62 13.00 0.42 -6.77
CA LEU A 62 12.67 -0.99 -6.86
C LEU A 62 12.84 -1.53 -8.29
N SER A 63 13.57 -0.83 -9.15
CA SER A 63 13.87 -1.23 -10.54
C SER A 63 14.54 -2.60 -10.62
N PHE A 64 15.14 -3.08 -9.54
CA PHE A 64 15.66 -4.43 -9.40
C PHE A 64 14.60 -5.54 -9.65
N PHE A 65 13.32 -5.25 -9.52
CA PHE A 65 12.22 -6.19 -9.76
C PHE A 65 11.56 -6.05 -11.13
N GLY A 66 12.09 -5.21 -12.03
CA GLY A 66 11.67 -5.13 -13.42
C GLY A 66 10.33 -4.43 -13.67
N GLU A 67 9.68 -3.90 -12.67
CA GLU A 67 8.49 -3.07 -12.78
C GLU A 67 8.73 -1.70 -12.15
N ASN A 68 8.31 -0.63 -12.82
CA ASN A 68 8.16 0.68 -12.20
C ASN A 68 7.01 0.58 -11.20
N ILE A 69 7.29 0.11 -9.99
CA ILE A 69 6.34 0.22 -8.89
C ILE A 69 6.26 1.72 -8.60
N GLU A 70 5.16 2.32 -9.04
CA GLU A 70 4.84 3.70 -8.68
C GLU A 70 4.95 3.79 -7.16
N SER A 71 5.80 4.71 -6.71
CA SER A 71 6.15 4.88 -5.31
C SER A 71 4.89 4.89 -4.44
N ASN A 72 4.77 3.90 -3.56
CA ASN A 72 3.77 3.93 -2.52
C ASN A 72 3.99 5.20 -1.71
N ILE A 73 2.93 5.98 -1.52
CA ILE A 73 2.97 7.15 -0.66
C ILE A 73 3.04 6.62 0.77
N PHE A 74 4.20 6.78 1.39
CA PHE A 74 4.42 6.34 2.76
C PHE A 74 4.07 7.47 3.74
N PHE A 75 2.80 7.59 4.08
CA PHE A 75 2.39 8.52 5.12
C PHE A 75 1.48 7.84 6.15
N ASP A 76 1.40 8.43 7.33
CA ASP A 76 0.43 8.10 8.36
C ASP A 76 -0.17 9.38 8.94
N ILE A 77 -1.35 9.29 9.54
CA ILE A 77 -2.04 10.43 10.15
C ILE A 77 -2.34 10.09 11.60
N ASN A 78 -1.90 10.96 12.49
CA ASN A 78 -2.20 10.82 13.91
C ASN A 78 -2.44 12.20 14.55
N ALA A 79 -3.53 12.34 15.27
CA ALA A 79 -3.87 13.53 16.04
C ALA A 79 -3.76 14.87 15.26
N GLY A 80 -4.21 14.89 13.99
CA GLY A 80 -4.18 16.09 13.15
C GLY A 80 -2.82 16.39 12.51
N THR A 81 -1.85 15.49 12.65
CA THR A 81 -0.54 15.60 12.01
C THR A 81 -0.37 14.49 10.97
N ILE A 82 0.04 14.87 9.77
CA ILE A 82 0.45 13.95 8.71
C ILE A 82 1.95 13.73 8.84
N TYR A 83 2.35 12.48 8.98
CA TYR A 83 3.74 12.03 8.99
C TYR A 83 4.07 11.54 7.59
N ASN A 84 4.78 12.36 6.83
CA ASN A 84 5.13 12.09 5.44
C ASN A 84 6.58 11.69 5.31
N LEU A 85 6.82 10.47 4.85
CA LEU A 85 8.17 9.99 4.57
C LEU A 85 8.66 10.57 3.25
N ASN A 86 9.77 11.29 3.31
CA ASN A 86 10.44 11.90 2.17
C ASN A 86 11.94 11.57 2.22
N GLU A 87 12.37 10.61 1.43
CA GLU A 87 13.74 10.10 1.43
C GLU A 87 14.19 9.66 2.84
N LYS A 88 15.18 10.33 3.39
CA LYS A 88 15.76 10.10 4.72
C LYS A 88 15.14 11.00 5.80
N GLN A 89 14.03 11.65 5.50
CA GLN A 89 13.37 12.60 6.40
C GLN A 89 11.93 12.21 6.65
N LEU A 90 11.46 12.46 7.85
CA LEU A 90 10.05 12.39 8.21
C LEU A 90 9.54 13.82 8.40
N GLU A 91 8.72 14.28 7.45
CA GLU A 91 8.07 15.58 7.51
C GLU A 91 6.78 15.50 8.33
N LEU A 92 6.62 16.35 9.30
CA LEU A 92 5.40 16.52 10.08
C LEU A 92 4.62 17.70 9.51
N ILE A 93 3.42 17.43 9.02
CA ILE A 93 2.59 18.40 8.31
C ILE A 93 1.27 18.52 9.06
N ASP A 94 0.85 19.74 9.34
CA ASP A 94 -0.46 20.02 9.91
C ASP A 94 -1.56 19.62 8.91
N ALA A 95 -2.48 18.74 9.32
CA ALA A 95 -3.46 18.16 8.44
C ALA A 95 -4.54 19.15 7.97
N ASP A 96 -4.79 20.23 8.73
CA ASP A 96 -5.80 21.23 8.41
C ASP A 96 -5.25 22.30 7.45
N THR A 97 -4.00 22.68 7.63
CA THR A 97 -3.39 23.80 6.91
C THR A 97 -2.39 23.40 5.82
N GLY A 98 -1.89 22.16 5.86
CA GLY A 98 -0.82 21.68 4.98
C GLY A 98 0.55 22.29 5.26
N GLN A 99 0.71 23.01 6.36
CA GLN A 99 1.98 23.63 6.72
C GLN A 99 2.94 22.59 7.34
N LEU A 100 4.19 22.67 6.93
CA LEU A 100 5.27 21.90 7.54
C LEU A 100 5.54 22.43 8.94
N SER A 101 5.39 21.58 9.96
CA SER A 101 5.63 21.92 11.36
C SER A 101 7.02 21.50 11.83
N GLU A 102 7.50 20.35 11.41
CA GLU A 102 8.78 19.80 11.85
C GLU A 102 9.33 18.80 10.84
N VAL A 103 10.64 18.52 10.91
CA VAL A 103 11.33 17.51 10.09
C VAL A 103 12.29 16.73 10.97
N PHE A 104 12.18 15.42 10.97
CA PHE A 104 13.10 14.51 11.64
C PHE A 104 14.00 13.80 10.64
N GLU A 105 15.30 13.79 10.89
CA GLU A 105 16.24 12.96 10.15
C GLU A 105 16.12 11.50 10.61
N LEU A 106 16.10 10.58 9.63
CA LEU A 106 15.97 9.14 9.90
C LEU A 106 17.32 8.44 9.78
N GLU A 107 17.45 7.28 10.40
CA GLU A 107 18.68 6.49 10.43
C GLU A 107 19.07 5.94 9.04
N THR A 108 18.10 5.77 8.15
CA THR A 108 18.29 5.17 6.82
C THR A 108 17.37 5.80 5.79
N ASP A 109 17.75 5.74 4.54
CA ASP A 109 16.96 6.11 3.36
C ASP A 109 16.32 4.89 2.66
N ARG A 110 16.57 3.66 3.15
CA ARG A 110 16.11 2.40 2.55
C ARG A 110 14.84 1.86 3.18
N ILE A 111 13.89 2.73 3.51
CA ILE A 111 12.64 2.37 4.20
C ILE A 111 11.67 1.71 3.23
N ILE A 112 11.12 0.55 3.59
CA ILE A 112 10.22 -0.26 2.75
C ILE A 112 8.84 -0.52 3.35
N SER A 113 8.67 -0.38 4.68
CA SER A 113 7.39 -0.67 5.35
C SER A 113 6.41 0.52 5.34
N GLY A 114 6.87 1.69 4.95
CA GLY A 114 6.21 2.95 5.28
C GLY A 114 6.39 3.32 6.76
N VAL A 115 5.82 4.46 7.16
CA VAL A 115 5.81 4.90 8.55
C VAL A 115 4.51 4.50 9.23
N SER A 116 4.57 4.19 10.53
CA SER A 116 3.42 3.91 11.39
C SER A 116 3.54 4.73 12.68
N VAL A 117 2.48 5.43 13.06
CA VAL A 117 2.52 6.38 14.18
C VAL A 117 1.47 6.04 15.23
N GLY A 118 1.84 6.11 16.50
CA GLY A 118 0.93 5.93 17.62
C GLY A 118 1.64 5.87 18.96
N TYR A 119 0.90 6.19 20.02
CA TYR A 119 1.39 6.11 21.41
C TYR A 119 2.74 6.80 21.62
N ASN A 120 2.84 8.04 21.14
CA ASN A 120 4.04 8.87 21.23
C ASN A 120 5.30 8.25 20.60
N SER A 121 5.11 7.44 19.57
CA SER A 121 6.20 6.80 18.83
C SER A 121 5.87 6.71 17.35
N PHE A 122 6.90 6.74 16.52
CA PHE A 122 6.77 6.33 15.13
C PHE A 122 7.76 5.21 14.79
N PHE A 123 7.37 4.39 13.82
CA PHE A 123 8.08 3.17 13.46
C PHE A 123 8.22 3.06 11.97
N TYR A 124 9.33 2.49 11.54
CA TYR A 124 9.54 2.07 10.15
C TYR A 124 10.50 0.87 10.11
N VAL A 125 10.52 0.17 8.97
CA VAL A 125 11.44 -0.93 8.72
C VAL A 125 12.17 -0.68 7.42
N ASP A 126 13.48 -0.93 7.43
CA ASP A 126 14.32 -0.79 6.24
C ASP A 126 14.41 -2.09 5.42
N ALA A 127 15.10 -1.99 4.29
CA ALA A 127 15.30 -3.10 3.37
C ALA A 127 16.20 -4.21 3.93
N ASP A 128 16.92 -3.95 5.00
CA ASP A 128 17.77 -4.94 5.69
C ASP A 128 16.99 -5.67 6.81
N GLY A 129 15.70 -5.33 7.01
CA GLY A 129 14.85 -5.93 8.03
C GLY A 129 15.04 -5.33 9.42
N ILE A 130 15.64 -4.14 9.52
CA ILE A 130 15.81 -3.46 10.80
C ILE A 130 14.58 -2.63 11.10
N VAL A 131 13.94 -2.90 12.23
CA VAL A 131 12.84 -2.11 12.79
C VAL A 131 13.41 -0.97 13.60
N TYR A 132 12.95 0.24 13.35
CA TYR A 132 13.32 1.43 14.10
C TYR A 132 12.08 1.97 14.83
N ALA A 133 12.28 2.40 16.05
CA ALA A 133 11.29 3.09 16.86
C ALA A 133 11.84 4.40 17.38
N HIS A 134 11.13 5.46 17.16
CA HIS A 134 11.51 6.81 17.56
C HIS A 134 10.45 7.46 18.45
N ASP A 135 10.83 8.45 19.20
CA ASP A 135 9.90 9.32 19.91
C ASP A 135 9.21 10.26 18.90
N ALA A 136 7.89 10.34 18.94
CA ALA A 136 7.13 11.14 17.98
C ALA A 136 7.21 12.66 18.24
N ASN A 137 7.69 13.10 19.41
CA ASN A 137 7.84 14.52 19.71
C ASN A 137 9.25 15.04 19.45
N SER A 138 10.28 14.23 19.78
CA SER A 138 11.67 14.67 19.64
C SER A 138 12.37 14.14 18.40
N GLY A 139 11.84 13.09 17.77
CA GLY A 139 12.50 12.37 16.69
C GLY A 139 13.63 11.43 17.15
N ASP A 140 13.93 11.37 18.46
CA ASP A 140 15.02 10.57 18.98
C ASP A 140 14.80 9.07 18.82
N LEU A 141 15.83 8.32 18.45
CA LEU A 141 15.78 6.87 18.38
C LEU A 141 15.60 6.29 19.79
N LYS A 142 14.50 5.55 20.03
CA LYS A 142 14.23 4.81 21.26
C LYS A 142 14.94 3.46 21.25
N TRP A 143 14.74 2.72 20.18
CA TRP A 143 15.36 1.41 19.97
C TRP A 143 15.36 1.02 18.50
N LYS A 144 16.22 0.06 18.17
CA LYS A 144 16.18 -0.64 16.88
C LYS A 144 16.37 -2.13 17.06
N LYS A 145 15.77 -2.92 16.18
CA LYS A 145 15.76 -4.38 16.23
C LYS A 145 15.91 -4.97 14.85
N GLU A 146 16.93 -5.77 14.66
CA GLU A 146 17.11 -6.56 13.44
C GLU A 146 16.19 -7.79 13.48
N LEU A 147 15.47 -8.02 12.37
CA LEU A 147 14.72 -9.22 12.08
C LEU A 147 15.46 -10.02 11.01
N GLU A 148 15.21 -11.32 10.96
CA GLU A 148 15.82 -12.20 9.95
C GLU A 148 15.15 -12.10 8.57
N ASP A 149 14.14 -11.19 8.42
CA ASP A 149 13.33 -11.07 7.23
C ASP A 149 12.76 -9.65 7.08
N VAL A 150 12.24 -9.31 5.90
CA VAL A 150 11.74 -7.99 5.56
C VAL A 150 10.26 -7.82 5.90
N VAL A 151 9.88 -6.59 6.24
CA VAL A 151 8.49 -6.18 6.52
C VAL A 151 8.06 -5.19 5.46
N LEU A 152 7.04 -5.55 4.68
CA LEU A 152 6.55 -4.74 3.54
C LEU A 152 5.25 -3.99 3.84
N SER A 153 4.70 -4.14 5.05
CA SER A 153 3.45 -3.54 5.47
C SER A 153 3.64 -2.63 6.69
N LYS A 154 2.67 -1.76 6.92
CA LYS A 154 2.65 -0.91 8.12
C LYS A 154 2.60 -1.75 9.39
N ILE A 155 3.25 -1.25 10.44
CA ILE A 155 3.25 -1.82 11.77
C ILE A 155 1.95 -1.44 12.48
N LEU A 156 1.26 -2.41 13.05
CA LEU A 156 0.10 -2.16 13.92
C LEU A 156 0.58 -1.83 15.33
N ILE A 157 0.17 -0.67 15.84
CA ILE A 157 0.62 -0.16 17.15
C ILE A 157 -0.53 -0.20 18.13
N THR A 158 -0.24 -0.69 19.33
CA THR A 158 -1.13 -0.62 20.50
C THR A 158 -0.43 0.08 21.66
N SER A 159 -1.13 0.29 22.76
CA SER A 159 -0.55 0.94 23.95
C SER A 159 0.67 0.22 24.55
N THR A 160 0.84 -1.08 24.26
CA THR A 160 1.89 -1.91 24.89
C THR A 160 2.73 -2.70 23.90
N GLN A 161 2.25 -2.90 22.70
CA GLN A 161 2.89 -3.78 21.70
C GLN A 161 2.82 -3.19 20.29
N ALA A 162 3.85 -3.49 19.52
CA ALA A 162 3.87 -3.34 18.07
C ALA A 162 3.73 -4.72 17.43
N PHE A 163 2.90 -4.83 16.37
CA PHE A 163 2.69 -6.06 15.61
C PHE A 163 3.11 -5.83 14.18
N LEU A 164 3.92 -6.72 13.66
CA LEU A 164 4.40 -6.67 12.29
C LEU A 164 4.47 -8.07 11.69
N GLN A 165 4.26 -8.15 10.39
CA GLN A 165 4.32 -9.40 9.64
C GLN A 165 5.43 -9.32 8.62
N THR A 166 6.28 -10.35 8.57
CA THR A 166 7.36 -10.46 7.60
C THR A 166 6.92 -11.11 6.30
N SER A 167 7.76 -10.99 5.28
CA SER A 167 7.51 -11.59 3.96
C SER A 167 7.51 -13.13 3.97
N SER A 168 8.06 -13.76 4.99
CA SER A 168 8.01 -15.22 5.23
C SER A 168 6.86 -15.64 6.14
N ASP A 169 5.82 -14.82 6.27
CA ASP A 169 4.62 -15.09 7.07
C ASP A 169 4.91 -15.33 8.57
N VAL A 170 5.88 -14.62 9.13
CA VAL A 170 6.11 -14.59 10.58
C VAL A 170 5.47 -13.32 11.14
N LEU A 171 4.52 -13.48 12.05
CA LEU A 171 3.91 -12.41 12.82
C LEU A 171 4.63 -12.25 14.15
N TYR A 172 5.15 -11.06 14.41
CA TYR A 172 5.82 -10.68 15.65
C TYR A 172 4.91 -9.81 16.52
N GLY A 173 4.91 -10.08 17.82
CA GLY A 173 4.42 -9.19 18.86
C GLY A 173 5.59 -8.70 19.69
N MET A 174 5.91 -7.41 19.57
CA MET A 174 7.08 -6.78 20.21
C MET A 174 6.63 -5.82 21.29
N ASP A 175 7.41 -5.68 22.34
CA ASP A 175 7.19 -4.63 23.33
C ASP A 175 7.39 -3.25 22.69
N LEU A 176 6.42 -2.36 22.92
CA LEU A 176 6.42 -1.04 22.29
C LEU A 176 7.60 -0.17 22.75
N GLN A 177 8.03 -0.31 23.99
CA GLN A 177 9.02 0.56 24.61
C GLN A 177 10.46 0.04 24.44
N THR A 178 10.63 -1.28 24.39
CA THR A 178 11.96 -1.90 24.39
C THR A 178 12.33 -2.58 23.09
N GLY A 179 11.36 -2.88 22.21
CA GLY A 179 11.59 -3.66 21.01
C GLY A 179 11.81 -5.16 21.25
N GLU A 180 11.68 -5.63 22.50
CA GLU A 180 11.79 -7.07 22.81
C GLU A 180 10.66 -7.87 22.17
N THR A 181 10.99 -8.97 21.50
CA THR A 181 9.99 -9.91 20.98
C THR A 181 9.34 -10.65 22.14
N LYS A 182 8.07 -10.38 22.39
CA LYS A 182 7.28 -11.09 23.41
C LYS A 182 6.78 -12.43 22.92
N TRP A 183 6.47 -12.50 21.64
CA TRP A 183 6.05 -13.73 20.98
C TRP A 183 6.18 -13.59 19.46
N GLN A 184 6.23 -14.73 18.79
CA GLN A 184 6.12 -14.82 17.34
C GLN A 184 5.24 -16.00 16.94
N LYS A 185 4.60 -15.88 15.78
CA LYS A 185 3.75 -16.89 15.17
C LYS A 185 4.17 -17.03 13.70
N GLN A 186 4.44 -18.23 13.26
CA GLN A 186 4.74 -18.51 11.86
C GLN A 186 3.61 -19.32 11.26
N ALA A 187 3.11 -18.90 10.09
CA ALA A 187 2.27 -19.73 9.25
C ALA A 187 3.14 -20.59 8.33
N GLN A 188 2.60 -21.71 7.87
CA GLN A 188 3.29 -22.52 6.86
C GLN A 188 3.23 -21.78 5.53
N ALA A 189 4.37 -21.23 5.09
CA ALA A 189 4.44 -20.57 3.80
C ALA A 189 4.27 -21.58 2.64
N PRO A 190 3.48 -21.26 1.59
CA PRO A 190 3.41 -22.08 0.39
C PRO A 190 4.74 -22.02 -0.37
N LEU A 191 4.99 -23.02 -1.23
CA LEU A 191 6.19 -23.07 -2.09
C LEU A 191 6.29 -21.89 -3.06
N LEU A 192 5.16 -21.26 -3.38
CA LEU A 192 5.04 -20.07 -4.22
C LEU A 192 4.08 -19.09 -3.53
N SER A 193 4.58 -17.92 -3.16
CA SER A 193 3.76 -16.81 -2.66
C SER A 193 4.07 -15.54 -3.44
N ILE A 194 3.07 -14.68 -3.60
CA ILE A 194 3.27 -13.32 -4.10
C ILE A 194 3.89 -12.53 -2.96
N ARG A 195 4.99 -11.82 -3.22
CA ARG A 195 5.59 -10.92 -2.22
C ARG A 195 4.60 -9.80 -1.89
N GLY A 196 4.15 -9.79 -0.68
CA GLY A 196 3.27 -8.78 -0.13
C GLY A 196 2.75 -9.25 1.23
N THR A 197 2.83 -8.37 2.22
CA THR A 197 2.31 -8.66 3.56
C THR A 197 1.08 -7.80 3.81
N ALA A 198 0.03 -8.40 4.35
CA ALA A 198 -1.11 -7.65 4.86
C ALA A 198 -0.71 -6.95 6.16
N SER A 199 -1.12 -5.69 6.33
CA SER A 199 -0.98 -5.04 7.64
C SER A 199 -1.90 -5.72 8.64
N PRO A 200 -1.41 -6.12 9.83
CA PRO A 200 -2.28 -6.58 10.90
C PRO A 200 -3.29 -5.51 11.28
N ILE A 201 -4.49 -5.91 11.69
CA ILE A 201 -5.53 -5.01 12.19
C ILE A 201 -6.05 -5.46 13.55
N ILE A 202 -6.69 -4.55 14.28
CA ILE A 202 -7.47 -4.89 15.48
C ILE A 202 -8.95 -4.76 15.15
N TYR A 203 -9.70 -5.80 15.48
CA TYR A 203 -11.15 -5.80 15.43
C TYR A 203 -11.72 -6.38 16.72
N GLU A 204 -12.53 -5.64 17.44
CA GLU A 204 -13.15 -6.04 18.71
C GLU A 204 -12.18 -6.66 19.74
N GLY A 205 -10.96 -6.14 19.83
CA GLY A 205 -9.91 -6.64 20.71
C GLY A 205 -9.16 -7.87 20.20
N LEU A 206 -9.56 -8.42 19.06
CA LEU A 206 -8.85 -9.47 18.33
C LEU A 206 -7.81 -8.87 17.40
N ARG A 207 -6.66 -9.52 17.31
CA ARG A 207 -5.63 -9.18 16.31
C ARG A 207 -5.81 -10.09 15.11
N VAL A 208 -6.06 -9.49 13.96
CA VAL A 208 -6.29 -10.20 12.70
C VAL A 208 -5.13 -9.93 11.75
N SER A 209 -4.53 -10.97 11.24
CA SER A 209 -3.47 -10.91 10.23
C SER A 209 -3.77 -11.91 9.12
N GLY A 210 -3.59 -11.48 7.87
CA GLY A 210 -3.69 -12.35 6.70
C GLY A 210 -2.35 -13.02 6.43
N PHE A 211 -2.37 -14.32 6.21
CA PHE A 211 -1.20 -15.08 5.78
C PHE A 211 -1.36 -15.53 4.34
N SER A 212 -0.26 -15.79 3.65
CA SER A 212 -0.26 -16.25 2.26
C SER A 212 -0.86 -17.66 2.09
N VAL A 213 -1.01 -18.40 3.18
CA VAL A 213 -1.69 -19.70 3.21
C VAL A 213 -3.10 -19.48 3.76
N GLY A 214 -4.10 -19.72 2.92
CA GLY A 214 -5.48 -19.81 3.39
C GLY A 214 -5.63 -21.05 4.30
N GLY A 215 -6.02 -20.80 5.55
CA GLY A 215 -6.44 -21.84 6.49
C GLY A 215 -7.88 -22.25 6.20
#